data_8d7769013167582e1004c54c52a9cbf6
#
_entry.id   8d7769013167582e1004c54c52a9cbf6
#
_cell.length_a   1.000
_cell.length_b   1.000
_cell.length_c   1.000
_cell.angle_alpha   90.00
_cell.angle_beta   90.00
_cell.angle_gamma   90.00
#
_symmetry.space_group_name_H-M   'P 1'
#
loop_
_entity.id
_entity.type
_entity.pdbx_description
1 polymer ?
#
loop_
_entity_poly.entity_id
_entity_poly.type
_entity_poly.pdbx_seq_one_letter_code
_entity_poly.pdbx_strand_id
1 'polypeptide(L)'
;SGKSRVALAYYYMWVCEGGLSINGVGEDAKMLSPRDLYIITTAKKRDSLEWEGDASEMGLSTSRKLSWNDVQVTVDSWNNIAKYKDVENGFFILDEQRLVGNGSWVQSFLKIAAKNRWVLLSATPGDTWIDYVPVFVANGFYKNRSEFIEHHVIWKPFSKFPQIDRYMGSGKLEMLRRRISVAMPVERHTVRHEELVDVVYDRVAMDLILKKRWNIFKEKP
;
A
#
# COMPACT_ATOMS: atom_id res chain seq x y z
N SER A 1 11.16 -8.88 2.92
CA SER A 1 9.99 -9.78 2.92
C SER A 1 9.69 -10.18 1.48
N GLY A 2 9.28 -11.42 1.22
CA GLY A 2 9.01 -11.91 -0.15
C GLY A 2 7.93 -11.16 -0.95
N LYS A 3 7.20 -10.21 -0.35
CA LYS A 3 6.15 -9.44 -1.01
C LYS A 3 6.64 -8.64 -2.21
N SER A 4 7.80 -8.00 -2.11
CA SER A 4 8.39 -7.19 -3.21
C SER A 4 8.69 -8.06 -4.41
N ARG A 5 9.37 -9.18 -4.20
CA ARG A 5 9.72 -10.14 -5.27
C ARG A 5 8.51 -10.78 -5.91
N VAL A 6 7.49 -11.13 -5.13
CA VAL A 6 6.22 -11.66 -5.66
C VAL A 6 5.51 -10.61 -6.53
N ALA A 7 5.50 -9.34 -6.11
CA ALA A 7 4.87 -8.27 -6.89
C ALA A 7 5.61 -8.01 -8.22
N LEU A 8 6.95 -8.03 -8.20
CA LEU A 8 7.78 -7.92 -9.41
C LEU A 8 7.61 -9.12 -10.34
N ALA A 9 7.56 -10.34 -9.79
CA ALA A 9 7.30 -11.55 -10.58
C ALA A 9 5.89 -11.51 -11.21
N TYR A 10 4.88 -11.06 -10.46
CA TYR A 10 3.53 -10.87 -10.99
C TYR A 10 3.50 -9.84 -12.12
N TYR A 11 4.19 -8.69 -11.96
CA TYR A 11 4.34 -7.69 -13.00
C TYR A 11 4.98 -8.31 -14.25
N TYR A 12 6.12 -8.97 -14.10
CA TYR A 12 6.84 -9.55 -15.22
C TYR A 12 6.01 -10.62 -15.95
N MET A 13 5.55 -11.63 -15.21
CA MET A 13 4.92 -12.83 -15.80
C MET A 13 3.49 -12.59 -16.27
N TRP A 14 2.68 -11.89 -15.47
CA TRP A 14 1.23 -11.78 -15.72
C TRP A 14 0.79 -10.45 -16.30
N VAL A 15 1.50 -9.36 -16.00
CA VAL A 15 1.13 -8.04 -16.52
C VAL A 15 1.80 -7.78 -17.85
N CYS A 16 3.08 -8.10 -17.95
CA CYS A 16 3.88 -7.91 -19.16
C CYS A 16 3.99 -9.17 -20.03
N GLU A 17 3.39 -10.28 -19.60
CA GLU A 17 3.44 -11.57 -20.32
C GLU A 17 4.86 -11.99 -20.66
N GLY A 18 5.74 -11.88 -19.66
CA GLY A 18 7.17 -12.21 -19.80
C GLY A 18 7.40 -13.70 -19.88
N GLY A 19 8.20 -14.11 -20.85
CA GLY A 19 8.64 -15.50 -20.99
C GLY A 19 9.69 -15.89 -19.95
N LEU A 20 9.73 -17.16 -19.57
CA LEU A 20 10.82 -17.75 -18.79
C LEU A 20 11.74 -18.51 -19.74
N SER A 21 13.04 -18.21 -19.72
CA SER A 21 14.03 -19.07 -20.37
C SER A 21 14.37 -20.26 -19.47
N ILE A 22 14.97 -21.30 -20.03
CA ILE A 22 15.42 -22.49 -19.28
C ILE A 22 16.41 -22.11 -18.15
N ASN A 23 17.12 -20.98 -18.31
CA ASN A 23 18.10 -20.47 -17.36
C ASN A 23 17.54 -19.34 -16.45
N GLY A 24 16.23 -19.16 -16.40
CA GLY A 24 15.59 -18.09 -15.65
C GLY A 24 15.21 -16.89 -16.52
N VAL A 25 15.12 -15.69 -15.92
CA VAL A 25 14.90 -14.44 -16.65
C VAL A 25 16.22 -14.03 -17.27
N GLY A 26 16.42 -14.30 -18.55
CA GLY A 26 17.63 -14.00 -19.29
C GLY A 26 17.41 -12.96 -20.39
N GLU A 27 18.50 -12.61 -21.12
CA GLU A 27 18.46 -11.64 -22.23
C GLU A 27 17.45 -12.02 -23.32
N ASP A 28 17.15 -13.32 -23.46
CA ASP A 28 16.17 -13.84 -24.42
C ASP A 28 14.73 -13.81 -23.93
N ALA A 29 14.51 -13.44 -22.66
CA ALA A 29 13.18 -13.36 -22.07
C ALA A 29 12.47 -12.08 -22.50
N LYS A 30 11.56 -12.20 -23.48
CA LYS A 30 10.78 -11.08 -24.01
C LYS A 30 9.47 -10.92 -23.28
N MET A 31 9.11 -9.68 -23.00
CA MET A 31 7.75 -9.28 -22.60
C MET A 31 6.91 -9.09 -23.87
N LEU A 32 5.74 -9.72 -23.93
CA LEU A 32 4.78 -9.54 -25.04
C LEU A 32 3.99 -8.23 -24.90
N SER A 33 3.80 -7.77 -23.68
CA SER A 33 3.05 -6.54 -23.37
C SER A 33 3.84 -5.66 -22.39
N PRO A 34 5.01 -5.12 -22.79
CA PRO A 34 5.87 -4.33 -21.91
C PRO A 34 5.13 -3.05 -21.44
N ARG A 35 5.28 -2.73 -20.15
CA ARG A 35 4.71 -1.53 -19.52
C ARG A 35 5.70 -0.95 -18.56
N ASP A 36 5.73 0.38 -18.45
CA ASP A 36 6.53 1.05 -17.41
C ASP A 36 6.01 0.69 -16.03
N LEU A 37 6.95 0.50 -15.11
CA LEU A 37 6.67 0.11 -13.73
C LEU A 37 6.86 1.31 -12.80
N TYR A 38 5.83 1.61 -12.03
CA TYR A 38 5.83 2.66 -11.01
C TYR A 38 5.67 2.04 -9.63
N ILE A 39 6.63 2.25 -8.74
CA ILE A 39 6.63 1.73 -7.38
C ILE A 39 6.49 2.93 -6.44
N ILE A 40 5.36 3.01 -5.75
CA ILE A 40 5.08 4.07 -4.78
C ILE A 40 5.18 3.47 -3.39
N THR A 41 6.16 3.91 -2.62
CA THR A 41 6.49 3.35 -1.30
C THR A 41 6.71 4.45 -0.26
N THR A 42 7.20 4.11 0.93
CA THR A 42 7.58 5.11 1.93
C THR A 42 8.87 5.83 1.52
N ALA A 43 9.08 7.08 1.97
CA ALA A 43 10.30 7.82 1.68
C ALA A 43 11.56 7.06 2.14
N LYS A 44 11.51 6.45 3.33
CA LYS A 44 12.62 5.64 3.86
C LYS A 44 12.98 4.47 2.94
N LYS A 45 11.97 3.77 2.43
CA LYS A 45 12.18 2.58 1.59
C LYS A 45 12.62 2.95 0.18
N ARG A 46 12.14 4.09 -0.36
CA ARG A 46 12.67 4.68 -1.58
C ARG A 46 14.17 4.99 -1.43
N ASP A 47 14.55 5.66 -0.35
CA ASP A 47 15.93 6.12 -0.14
C ASP A 47 16.90 4.95 0.18
N SER A 48 16.39 3.79 0.60
CA SER A 48 17.20 2.57 0.80
C SER A 48 17.55 1.83 -0.49
N LEU A 49 16.95 2.18 -1.63
CA LEU A 49 17.14 1.55 -2.94
C LEU A 49 16.85 0.03 -2.97
N GLU A 50 16.08 -0.46 -2.00
CA GLU A 50 15.72 -1.90 -1.94
C GLU A 50 14.92 -2.35 -3.16
N TRP A 51 14.00 -1.50 -3.65
CA TRP A 51 13.18 -1.81 -4.81
C TRP A 51 13.98 -1.84 -6.10
N GLU A 52 14.93 -0.93 -6.26
CA GLU A 52 15.84 -0.90 -7.39
C GLU A 52 16.74 -2.15 -7.41
N GLY A 53 17.20 -2.58 -6.22
CA GLY A 53 17.95 -3.82 -6.04
C GLY A 53 17.14 -5.05 -6.49
N ASP A 54 15.93 -5.22 -5.91
CA ASP A 54 15.03 -6.33 -6.26
C ASP A 54 14.65 -6.30 -7.76
N ALA A 55 14.45 -5.13 -8.35
CA ALA A 55 14.11 -4.98 -9.77
C ALA A 55 15.31 -5.34 -10.68
N SER A 56 16.53 -4.96 -10.29
CA SER A 56 17.74 -5.24 -11.07
C SER A 56 18.05 -6.73 -11.17
N GLU A 57 17.72 -7.52 -10.14
CA GLU A 57 17.82 -8.99 -10.18
C GLU A 57 16.91 -9.61 -11.28
N MET A 58 15.89 -8.88 -11.71
CA MET A 58 14.98 -9.28 -12.81
C MET A 58 15.28 -8.57 -14.14
N GLY A 59 16.44 -7.93 -14.27
CA GLY A 59 16.83 -7.21 -15.48
C GLY A 59 16.05 -5.93 -15.73
N LEU A 60 15.39 -5.38 -14.70
CA LEU A 60 14.64 -4.14 -14.76
C LEU A 60 15.48 -3.00 -14.18
N SER A 61 15.42 -1.80 -14.77
CA SER A 61 16.23 -0.66 -14.34
C SER A 61 15.45 0.65 -14.34
N THR A 62 15.92 1.59 -13.53
CA THR A 62 15.45 2.99 -13.54
C THR A 62 15.87 3.71 -14.81
N SER A 63 16.92 3.21 -15.50
CA SER A 63 17.32 3.67 -16.82
C SER A 63 16.74 2.76 -17.89
N ARG A 64 15.87 3.29 -18.75
CA ARG A 64 15.26 2.54 -19.87
C ARG A 64 16.29 1.83 -20.73
N LYS A 65 17.44 2.48 -21.00
CA LYS A 65 18.54 1.93 -21.81
C LYS A 65 19.22 0.70 -21.20
N LEU A 66 19.14 0.56 -19.88
CA LEU A 66 19.75 -0.56 -19.14
C LEU A 66 18.71 -1.63 -18.76
N SER A 67 17.46 -1.36 -19.02
CA SER A 67 16.35 -2.27 -18.69
C SER A 67 16.06 -3.18 -19.86
N TRP A 68 15.86 -4.45 -19.59
CA TRP A 68 15.39 -5.37 -20.59
C TRP A 68 13.98 -5.00 -21.08
N ASN A 69 13.67 -5.28 -22.33
CA ASN A 69 12.38 -4.98 -22.94
C ASN A 69 11.99 -3.50 -22.99
N ASP A 70 12.95 -2.58 -22.85
CA ASP A 70 12.75 -1.13 -22.95
C ASP A 70 11.70 -0.57 -21.96
N VAL A 71 11.53 -1.22 -20.81
CA VAL A 71 10.67 -0.73 -19.73
C VAL A 71 11.48 0.08 -18.72
N GLN A 72 10.85 1.07 -18.13
CA GLN A 72 11.46 1.89 -17.08
C GLN A 72 10.82 1.63 -15.73
N VAL A 73 11.67 1.44 -14.71
CA VAL A 73 11.24 1.41 -13.31
C VAL A 73 11.36 2.80 -12.70
N THR A 74 10.29 3.27 -12.10
CA THR A 74 10.27 4.52 -11.33
C THR A 74 9.90 4.20 -9.90
N VAL A 75 10.78 4.55 -8.94
CA VAL A 75 10.53 4.39 -7.51
C VAL A 75 10.37 5.76 -6.87
N ASP A 76 9.24 6.00 -6.21
CA ASP A 76 8.98 7.30 -5.54
C ASP A 76 8.19 7.11 -4.25
N SER A 77 8.09 8.18 -3.48
CA SER A 77 7.37 8.17 -2.22
C SER A 77 5.91 8.56 -2.38
N TRP A 78 5.08 8.11 -1.43
CA TRP A 78 3.66 8.49 -1.35
C TRP A 78 3.42 10.00 -1.35
N ASN A 79 4.35 10.79 -0.83
CA ASN A 79 4.24 12.25 -0.85
C ASN A 79 4.20 12.82 -2.27
N ASN A 80 4.73 12.09 -3.22
CA ASN A 80 4.83 12.47 -4.62
C ASN A 80 3.77 11.81 -5.52
N ILE A 81 2.86 10.99 -4.99
CA ILE A 81 1.88 10.23 -5.80
C ILE A 81 1.08 11.09 -6.78
N ALA A 82 0.82 12.35 -6.42
CA ALA A 82 0.08 13.27 -7.27
C ALA A 82 0.76 13.57 -8.63
N LYS A 83 2.07 13.34 -8.76
CA LYS A 83 2.81 13.50 -10.02
C LYS A 83 2.38 12.49 -11.08
N TYR A 84 1.85 11.36 -10.66
CA TYR A 84 1.57 10.19 -11.52
C TYR A 84 0.10 10.05 -11.91
N LYS A 85 -0.77 10.99 -11.51
CA LYS A 85 -2.23 10.94 -11.77
C LYS A 85 -2.61 10.96 -13.26
N ASP A 86 -1.70 11.43 -14.10
CA ASP A 86 -1.90 11.55 -15.55
C ASP A 86 -1.16 10.45 -16.35
N VAL A 87 -0.46 9.54 -15.66
CA VAL A 87 0.15 8.36 -16.27
C VAL A 87 -0.94 7.41 -16.77
N GLU A 88 -0.74 6.87 -17.95
CA GLU A 88 -1.64 5.92 -18.59
C GLU A 88 -0.88 4.67 -19.03
N ASN A 89 -1.55 3.53 -18.99
CA ASN A 89 -1.03 2.26 -19.50
C ASN A 89 0.22 1.72 -18.76
N GLY A 90 0.55 2.24 -17.59
CA GLY A 90 1.59 1.74 -16.71
C GLY A 90 1.10 0.63 -15.78
N PHE A 91 2.03 0.10 -14.99
CA PHE A 91 1.72 -0.77 -13.87
C PHE A 91 2.21 -0.14 -12.56
N PHE A 92 1.36 -0.12 -11.55
CA PHE A 92 1.67 0.47 -10.24
C PHE A 92 1.76 -0.59 -9.15
N ILE A 93 2.88 -0.61 -8.44
CA ILE A 93 3.03 -1.30 -7.15
C ILE A 93 2.93 -0.22 -6.05
N LEU A 94 1.91 -0.33 -5.21
CA LEU A 94 1.61 0.60 -4.14
C LEU A 94 1.94 -0.09 -2.81
N ASP A 95 3.06 0.30 -2.19
CA ASP A 95 3.68 -0.45 -1.11
C ASP A 95 3.59 0.27 0.25
N GLU A 96 3.30 -0.50 1.30
CA GLU A 96 3.34 -0.11 2.72
C GLU A 96 2.44 1.06 3.15
N GLN A 97 1.35 1.35 2.44
CA GLN A 97 0.42 2.42 2.84
C GLN A 97 -1.00 1.92 3.01
N ARG A 98 -1.67 2.43 4.03
CA ARG A 98 -3.12 2.33 4.16
C ARG A 98 -3.78 3.44 3.33
N LEU A 99 -4.48 3.07 2.29
CA LEU A 99 -5.31 3.98 1.51
C LEU A 99 -6.68 4.12 2.16
N VAL A 100 -6.76 4.95 3.19
CA VAL A 100 -7.98 5.15 3.97
C VAL A 100 -8.49 6.59 3.89
N GLY A 101 -9.78 6.77 4.11
CA GLY A 101 -10.40 8.10 4.11
C GLY A 101 -10.64 8.66 2.72
N ASN A 102 -10.42 9.96 2.53
CA ASN A 102 -10.65 10.69 1.27
C ASN A 102 -9.62 11.79 1.02
N GLY A 103 -8.42 11.63 1.57
CA GLY A 103 -7.33 12.60 1.44
C GLY A 103 -6.73 12.66 0.02
N SER A 104 -5.79 13.57 -0.18
CA SER A 104 -5.13 13.82 -1.48
C SER A 104 -4.47 12.57 -2.07
N TRP A 105 -3.90 11.71 -1.25
CA TRP A 105 -3.31 10.45 -1.71
C TRP A 105 -4.35 9.49 -2.28
N VAL A 106 -5.51 9.35 -1.60
CA VAL A 106 -6.63 8.54 -2.09
C VAL A 106 -7.17 9.06 -3.40
N GLN A 107 -7.33 10.38 -3.53
CA GLN A 107 -7.80 11.01 -4.77
C GLN A 107 -6.82 10.79 -5.92
N SER A 108 -5.51 10.88 -5.65
CA SER A 108 -4.47 10.59 -6.64
C SER A 108 -4.47 9.11 -7.03
N PHE A 109 -4.57 8.21 -6.06
CA PHE A 109 -4.67 6.78 -6.29
C PHE A 109 -5.87 6.42 -7.19
N LEU A 110 -7.06 6.96 -6.92
CA LEU A 110 -8.25 6.68 -7.73
C LEU A 110 -8.08 7.12 -9.18
N LYS A 111 -7.42 8.26 -9.42
CA LYS A 111 -7.10 8.71 -10.79
C LYS A 111 -6.12 7.80 -11.50
N ILE A 112 -5.07 7.35 -10.78
CA ILE A 112 -4.09 6.40 -11.29
C ILE A 112 -4.77 5.06 -11.61
N ALA A 113 -5.54 4.53 -10.67
CA ALA A 113 -6.21 3.24 -10.80
C ALA A 113 -7.21 3.18 -11.96
N ALA A 114 -7.83 4.31 -12.31
CA ALA A 114 -8.77 4.39 -13.43
C ALA A 114 -8.12 4.20 -14.81
N LYS A 115 -6.80 4.45 -14.92
CA LYS A 115 -6.05 4.46 -16.20
C LYS A 115 -4.97 3.39 -16.28
N ASN A 116 -4.64 2.74 -15.17
CA ASN A 116 -3.51 1.86 -15.05
C ASN A 116 -3.89 0.55 -14.33
N ARG A 117 -3.09 -0.49 -14.55
CA ARG A 117 -3.14 -1.69 -13.71
C ARG A 117 -2.34 -1.45 -12.42
N TRP A 118 -2.75 -2.07 -11.32
CA TRP A 118 -2.11 -1.83 -10.04
C TRP A 118 -2.23 -3.01 -9.08
N VAL A 119 -1.33 -3.06 -8.12
CA VAL A 119 -1.38 -3.92 -6.94
C VAL A 119 -1.06 -3.12 -5.69
N LEU A 120 -1.77 -3.38 -4.60
CA LEU A 120 -1.52 -2.77 -3.30
C LEU A 120 -0.92 -3.82 -2.35
N LEU A 121 0.26 -3.52 -1.82
CA LEU A 121 0.95 -4.34 -0.83
C LEU A 121 0.78 -3.70 0.54
N SER A 122 0.11 -4.40 1.46
CA SER A 122 -0.08 -3.91 2.82
C SER A 122 -0.13 -5.07 3.82
N ALA A 123 0.47 -4.86 4.98
CA ALA A 123 0.29 -5.78 6.12
C ALA A 123 -1.03 -5.50 6.86
N THR A 124 -1.55 -4.28 6.76
CA THR A 124 -2.75 -3.80 7.46
C THR A 124 -3.63 -2.99 6.52
N PRO A 125 -4.34 -3.63 5.57
CA PRO A 125 -5.09 -2.92 4.53
C PRO A 125 -6.26 -2.08 5.08
N GLY A 126 -6.82 -2.44 6.24
CA GLY A 126 -7.89 -1.71 6.92
C GLY A 126 -8.37 -2.43 8.17
N ASP A 127 -8.85 -1.68 9.16
CA ASP A 127 -9.43 -2.22 10.40
C ASP A 127 -10.95 -2.30 10.31
N THR A 128 -11.54 -1.41 9.54
CA THR A 128 -12.99 -1.30 9.36
C THR A 128 -13.37 -1.30 7.89
N TRP A 129 -14.63 -1.59 7.56
CA TRP A 129 -15.09 -1.64 6.18
C TRP A 129 -14.94 -0.32 5.42
N ILE A 130 -15.03 0.81 6.12
CA ILE A 130 -14.87 2.12 5.48
C ILE A 130 -13.42 2.36 5.02
N ASP A 131 -12.47 1.66 5.58
CA ASP A 131 -11.06 1.73 5.18
C ASP A 131 -10.82 1.09 3.81
N TYR A 132 -11.65 0.11 3.43
CA TYR A 132 -11.58 -0.55 2.12
C TYR A 132 -12.23 0.24 0.99
N VAL A 133 -12.97 1.33 1.29
CA VAL A 133 -13.73 2.07 0.27
C VAL A 133 -12.87 2.52 -0.91
N PRO A 134 -11.66 3.09 -0.74
CA PRO A 134 -10.85 3.48 -1.89
C PRO A 134 -10.53 2.31 -2.83
N VAL A 135 -10.20 1.15 -2.24
CA VAL A 135 -9.88 -0.06 -3.00
C VAL A 135 -11.13 -0.64 -3.68
N PHE A 136 -12.28 -0.61 -3.00
CA PHE A 136 -13.55 -1.06 -3.58
C PHE A 136 -14.00 -0.16 -4.74
N VAL A 137 -13.84 1.15 -4.62
CA VAL A 137 -14.12 2.10 -5.70
C VAL A 137 -13.17 1.89 -6.87
N ALA A 138 -11.87 1.72 -6.61
CA ALA A 138 -10.89 1.45 -7.65
C ALA A 138 -11.13 0.15 -8.42
N ASN A 139 -11.77 -0.84 -7.78
CA ASN A 139 -12.20 -2.10 -8.42
C ASN A 139 -13.60 -2.03 -9.05
N GLY A 140 -14.26 -0.86 -9.04
CA GLY A 140 -15.57 -0.66 -9.64
C GLY A 140 -16.74 -1.29 -8.88
N PHE A 141 -16.57 -1.69 -7.61
CA PHE A 141 -17.66 -2.25 -6.81
C PHE A 141 -18.65 -1.18 -6.34
N TYR A 142 -18.19 0.04 -6.22
CA TYR A 142 -18.98 1.22 -5.91
C TYR A 142 -18.50 2.38 -6.79
N LYS A 143 -19.42 3.24 -7.16
CA LYS A 143 -19.14 4.43 -7.94
C LYS A 143 -18.28 5.44 -7.17
N ASN A 144 -18.56 5.57 -5.89
CA ASN A 144 -17.85 6.49 -5.00
C ASN A 144 -18.07 6.12 -3.52
N ARG A 145 -17.41 6.88 -2.62
CA ARG A 145 -17.54 6.71 -1.17
C ARG A 145 -18.98 6.92 -0.67
N SER A 146 -19.73 7.86 -1.24
CA SER A 146 -21.09 8.17 -0.79
C SER A 146 -22.04 7.00 -1.03
N GLU A 147 -21.96 6.36 -2.19
CA GLU A 147 -22.75 5.16 -2.50
C GLU A 147 -22.44 4.01 -1.51
N PHE A 148 -21.17 3.79 -1.18
CA PHE A 148 -20.80 2.80 -0.16
C PHE A 148 -21.44 3.13 1.20
N ILE A 149 -21.34 4.40 1.62
CA ILE A 149 -21.90 4.84 2.91
C ILE A 149 -23.41 4.64 2.94
N GLU A 150 -24.12 5.03 1.89
CA GLU A 150 -25.56 4.89 1.77
C GLU A 150 -26.02 3.43 1.88
N HIS A 151 -25.28 2.51 1.26
CA HIS A 151 -25.64 1.10 1.24
C HIS A 151 -25.24 0.33 2.51
N HIS A 152 -24.19 0.77 3.21
CA HIS A 152 -23.58 -0.07 4.22
C HIS A 152 -23.40 0.56 5.60
N VAL A 153 -23.52 1.87 5.75
CA VAL A 153 -23.21 2.53 7.02
C VAL A 153 -24.48 2.96 7.76
N ILE A 154 -24.61 2.52 8.99
CA ILE A 154 -25.60 3.05 9.95
C ILE A 154 -24.85 3.94 10.92
N TRP A 155 -25.33 5.17 11.04
CA TRP A 155 -24.77 6.17 11.94
C TRP A 155 -25.42 6.10 13.33
N LYS A 156 -24.64 6.38 14.37
CA LYS A 156 -25.17 6.52 15.73
C LYS A 156 -26.10 7.73 15.80
N PRO A 157 -27.36 7.53 16.24
CA PRO A 157 -28.26 8.64 16.46
C PRO A 157 -27.73 9.52 17.60
N PHE A 158 -27.99 10.82 17.51
CA PHE A 158 -27.70 11.81 18.56
C PHE A 158 -26.21 11.97 18.95
N SER A 159 -25.26 11.48 18.18
CA SER A 159 -23.85 11.72 18.44
C SER A 159 -23.45 13.14 17.97
N LYS A 160 -22.61 13.83 18.77
CA LYS A 160 -22.12 15.19 18.46
C LYS A 160 -21.34 15.26 17.15
N PHE A 161 -20.66 14.16 16.78
CA PHE A 161 -19.94 14.00 15.52
C PHE A 161 -20.40 12.69 14.84
N PRO A 162 -20.37 12.61 13.51
CA PRO A 162 -20.74 11.39 12.79
C PRO A 162 -19.89 10.20 13.26
N GLN A 163 -20.53 9.23 13.89
CA GLN A 163 -19.91 7.99 14.33
C GLN A 163 -20.68 6.81 13.74
N ILE A 164 -19.95 5.87 13.19
CA ILE A 164 -20.52 4.64 12.65
C ILE A 164 -21.00 3.79 13.83
N ASP A 165 -22.26 3.39 13.80
CA ASP A 165 -22.84 2.43 14.73
C ASP A 165 -22.51 1.01 14.30
N ARG A 166 -22.87 0.68 13.08
CA ARG A 166 -22.65 -0.65 12.48
C ARG A 166 -22.63 -0.60 10.96
N TYR A 167 -22.20 -1.71 10.37
CA TYR A 167 -22.25 -1.92 8.93
C TYR A 167 -23.37 -2.91 8.57
N MET A 168 -24.11 -2.62 7.50
CA MET A 168 -25.07 -3.54 6.89
C MET A 168 -24.39 -4.37 5.82
N GLY A 169 -24.85 -5.62 5.64
CA GLY A 169 -24.39 -6.49 4.57
C GLY A 169 -22.93 -6.91 4.68
N SER A 170 -22.41 -7.09 5.90
CA SER A 170 -21.01 -7.48 6.15
C SER A 170 -20.58 -8.74 5.39
N GLY A 171 -21.49 -9.71 5.16
CA GLY A 171 -21.20 -10.89 4.34
C GLY A 171 -20.87 -10.55 2.88
N LYS A 172 -21.59 -9.57 2.28
CA LYS A 172 -21.27 -9.06 0.95
C LYS A 172 -19.91 -8.38 0.92
N LEU A 173 -19.63 -7.54 1.92
CA LEU A 173 -18.34 -6.83 2.02
C LEU A 173 -17.16 -7.81 2.17
N GLU A 174 -17.34 -8.86 2.97
CA GLU A 174 -16.34 -9.92 3.11
C GLU A 174 -16.11 -10.67 1.79
N MET A 175 -17.16 -10.99 1.06
CA MET A 175 -17.05 -11.61 -0.26
C MET A 175 -16.29 -10.71 -1.24
N LEU A 176 -16.59 -9.41 -1.27
CA LEU A 176 -15.86 -8.45 -2.12
C LEU A 176 -14.39 -8.35 -1.72
N ARG A 177 -14.10 -8.29 -0.42
CA ARG A 177 -12.71 -8.29 0.09
C ARG A 177 -11.95 -9.53 -0.37
N ARG A 178 -12.51 -10.72 -0.19
CA ARG A 178 -11.88 -11.99 -0.63
C ARG A 178 -11.62 -12.05 -2.12
N ARG A 179 -12.47 -11.44 -2.92
CA ARG A 179 -12.33 -11.41 -4.38
C ARG A 179 -11.10 -10.62 -4.86
N ILE A 180 -10.65 -9.62 -4.10
CA ILE A 180 -9.57 -8.70 -4.46
C ILE A 180 -8.33 -8.84 -3.59
N SER A 181 -8.37 -9.66 -2.54
CA SER A 181 -7.26 -9.80 -1.60
C SER A 181 -6.69 -11.20 -1.64
N VAL A 182 -5.36 -11.26 -1.70
CA VAL A 182 -4.61 -12.50 -1.49
C VAL A 182 -3.91 -12.40 -0.14
N ALA A 183 -4.30 -13.25 0.80
CA ALA A 183 -3.60 -13.38 2.07
C ALA A 183 -2.36 -14.23 1.87
N MET A 184 -1.18 -13.66 2.11
CA MET A 184 0.06 -14.44 2.16
C MET A 184 0.16 -15.10 3.54
N PRO A 185 0.21 -16.44 3.62
CA PRO A 185 0.39 -17.11 4.90
C PRO A 185 1.75 -16.70 5.47
N VAL A 186 1.74 -16.17 6.69
CA VAL A 186 2.96 -15.85 7.44
C VAL A 186 3.03 -16.80 8.61
N GLU A 187 3.90 -17.79 8.54
CA GLU A 187 4.27 -18.57 9.71
C GLU A 187 5.17 -17.68 10.60
N ARG A 188 4.66 -17.35 11.77
CA ARG A 188 5.45 -16.66 12.77
C ARG A 188 6.28 -17.70 13.53
N HIS A 189 7.57 -17.74 13.25
CA HIS A 189 8.51 -18.57 14.01
C HIS A 189 8.93 -17.93 15.36
N THR A 190 8.43 -16.72 15.64
CA THR A 190 8.72 -15.99 16.88
C THR A 190 7.52 -16.02 17.81
N VAL A 191 7.75 -16.41 19.05
CA VAL A 191 6.79 -16.28 20.14
C VAL A 191 6.97 -14.88 20.74
N ARG A 192 5.86 -14.14 20.87
CA ARG A 192 5.87 -12.85 21.56
C ARG A 192 5.95 -13.12 23.06
N HIS A 193 7.03 -12.72 23.68
CA HIS A 193 7.15 -12.65 25.13
C HIS A 193 6.76 -11.25 25.56
N GLU A 194 5.79 -11.16 26.44
CA GLU A 194 5.42 -9.89 27.09
C GLU A 194 5.82 -10.00 28.54
N GLU A 195 6.65 -9.08 28.99
CA GLU A 195 7.05 -8.93 30.37
C GLU A 195 6.53 -7.61 30.90
N LEU A 196 5.75 -7.66 31.98
CA LEU A 196 5.33 -6.49 32.73
C LEU A 196 6.45 -6.11 33.70
N VAL A 197 7.09 -5.00 33.41
CA VAL A 197 8.13 -4.46 34.30
C VAL A 197 7.59 -3.25 35.04
N ASP A 198 7.47 -3.35 36.36
CA ASP A 198 7.15 -2.23 37.21
C ASP A 198 8.34 -1.29 37.32
N VAL A 199 8.20 -0.08 36.80
CA VAL A 199 9.26 0.92 36.83
C VAL A 199 8.87 2.03 37.81
N VAL A 200 9.74 2.27 38.80
CA VAL A 200 9.63 3.47 39.64
C VAL A 200 10.01 4.69 38.81
N TYR A 201 9.11 5.63 38.63
CA TYR A 201 9.33 6.83 37.84
C TYR A 201 8.97 8.10 38.60
N ASP A 202 9.63 9.21 38.27
CA ASP A 202 9.30 10.53 38.78
C ASP A 202 7.99 11.02 38.13
N ARG A 203 6.93 11.08 38.95
CA ARG A 203 5.60 11.49 38.54
C ARG A 203 5.55 12.94 38.04
N VAL A 204 6.38 13.84 38.63
CA VAL A 204 6.43 15.25 38.23
C VAL A 204 7.05 15.39 36.86
N ALA A 205 8.17 14.71 36.62
CA ALA A 205 8.82 14.67 35.32
C ALA A 205 7.90 14.05 34.24
N MET A 206 7.19 12.98 34.57
CA MET A 206 6.23 12.35 33.66
C MET A 206 5.06 13.28 33.30
N ASP A 207 4.52 14.01 34.26
CA ASP A 207 3.46 15.01 34.03
C ASP A 207 3.94 16.17 33.14
N LEU A 208 5.18 16.61 33.30
CA LEU A 208 5.79 17.62 32.42
C LEU A 208 5.92 17.12 30.99
N ILE A 209 6.39 15.89 30.79
CA ILE A 209 6.50 15.26 29.47
C ILE A 209 5.14 15.15 28.82
N LEU A 210 4.16 14.57 29.50
CA LEU A 210 2.84 14.24 28.91
C LEU A 210 1.98 15.48 28.70
N LYS A 211 1.91 16.40 29.68
CA LYS A 211 1.01 17.57 29.62
C LYS A 211 1.59 18.76 28.90
N LYS A 212 2.88 19.01 29.08
CA LYS A 212 3.58 20.18 28.52
C LYS A 212 4.50 19.84 27.35
N ARG A 213 4.58 18.57 26.94
CA ARG A 213 5.51 18.07 25.91
C ARG A 213 6.97 18.44 26.20
N TRP A 214 7.31 18.53 27.49
CA TRP A 214 8.64 18.94 27.94
C TRP A 214 9.66 17.86 27.62
N ASN A 215 10.78 18.24 26.99
CA ASN A 215 11.89 17.35 26.75
C ASN A 215 12.87 17.44 27.91
N ILE A 216 12.86 16.46 28.82
CA ILE A 216 13.69 16.44 30.01
C ILE A 216 15.20 16.41 29.71
N PHE A 217 15.62 15.92 28.54
CA PHE A 217 17.04 15.88 28.15
C PHE A 217 17.54 17.20 27.56
N LYS A 218 16.63 18.01 27.05
CA LYS A 218 16.92 19.30 26.41
C LYS A 218 16.46 20.50 27.27
N GLU A 219 15.82 20.21 28.40
CA GLU A 219 15.28 21.21 29.33
C GLU A 219 14.39 22.29 28.67
N LYS A 220 13.62 21.90 27.66
CA LYS A 220 12.72 22.77 26.89
C LYS A 220 11.47 22.02 26.40
N PRO A 221 10.39 22.77 26.08
CA PRO A 221 9.19 22.18 25.44
C PRO A 221 9.47 21.55 24.09
#